data_4d41c0fbb34986c49de3d1501290ef2e
#
_entry.id   4d41c0fbb34986c49de3d1501290ef2e
#
_cell.length_a   1.000
_cell.length_b   1.000
_cell.length_c   1.000
_cell.angle_alpha   90.00
_cell.angle_beta   90.00
_cell.angle_gamma   90.00
#
_symmetry.space_group_name_H-M   'P 1'
#
loop_
_entity.id
_entity.type
_entity.pdbx_description
1 polymer ?
#
loop_
_entity_poly.entity_id
_entity_poly.type
_entity_poly.pdbx_seq_one_letter_code
_entity_poly.pdbx_strand_id
1 'polypeptide(L)'
;MKLFFQTLLLTTSITLALTANANSEGEAMYSALGCVSCHGQGGKSTDENIPSLAGKDVEWIILQLEYFQSGERKNSLMNAMAPMAEGFERSIAEYLSSQSYKN
;
A
#
# COMPACT_ATOMS: atom_id res chain seq x y z
N MET A 1 -32.61 12.45 56.16
CA MET A 1 -31.31 12.34 55.51
C MET A 1 -31.51 11.64 54.20
N LYS A 2 -31.44 12.38 53.11
CA LYS A 2 -31.52 11.77 51.78
C LYS A 2 -30.10 11.58 51.29
N LEU A 3 -29.66 10.33 51.24
CA LEU A 3 -28.41 9.93 50.61
C LEU A 3 -28.62 9.96 49.10
N PHE A 4 -28.06 10.97 48.46
CA PHE A 4 -27.98 10.99 47.03
C PHE A 4 -26.80 10.10 46.59
N PHE A 5 -27.07 8.87 46.21
CA PHE A 5 -26.11 8.08 45.45
C PHE A 5 -26.06 8.62 44.03
N GLN A 6 -25.16 9.53 43.78
CA GLN A 6 -24.77 9.85 42.42
C GLN A 6 -23.95 8.67 41.90
N THR A 7 -24.62 7.76 41.25
CA THR A 7 -23.92 6.78 40.44
C THR A 7 -23.32 7.52 39.25
N LEU A 8 -22.04 7.82 39.38
CA LEU A 8 -21.24 8.33 38.27
C LEU A 8 -21.09 7.18 37.27
N LEU A 9 -21.95 7.15 36.26
CA LEU A 9 -21.77 6.29 35.11
C LEU A 9 -20.57 6.82 34.33
N LEU A 10 -19.39 6.22 34.59
CA LEU A 10 -18.25 6.36 33.70
C LEU A 10 -18.56 5.55 32.46
N THR A 11 -19.14 6.22 31.46
CA THR A 11 -19.16 5.68 30.11
C THR A 11 -17.74 5.81 29.56
N THR A 12 -16.94 4.78 29.71
CA THR A 12 -15.70 4.65 28.98
C THR A 12 -16.07 4.47 27.52
N SER A 13 -16.07 5.58 26.77
CA SER A 13 -16.12 5.53 25.31
C SER A 13 -14.85 4.87 24.82
N ILE A 14 -14.91 3.58 24.52
CA ILE A 14 -13.85 2.89 23.80
C ILE A 14 -13.92 3.41 22.38
N THR A 15 -13.15 4.46 22.10
CA THR A 15 -12.86 4.88 20.75
C THR A 15 -11.98 3.80 20.14
N LEU A 16 -12.59 2.90 19.37
CA LEU A 16 -11.85 1.99 18.50
C LEU A 16 -11.20 2.88 17.43
N ALA A 17 -9.93 3.22 17.63
CA ALA A 17 -9.15 3.86 16.60
C ALA A 17 -8.93 2.82 15.49
N LEU A 18 -9.74 2.93 14.43
CA LEU A 18 -9.46 2.27 13.17
C LEU A 18 -8.19 2.92 12.59
N THR A 19 -7.03 2.42 13.02
CA THR A 19 -5.79 2.71 12.32
C THR A 19 -5.89 2.04 10.97
N ALA A 20 -6.23 2.82 9.93
CA ALA A 20 -6.09 2.36 8.58
C ALA A 20 -4.61 2.00 8.38
N ASN A 21 -4.30 0.70 8.32
CA ASN A 21 -2.97 0.23 8.05
C ASN A 21 -2.66 0.57 6.59
N ALA A 22 -1.73 1.52 6.34
CA ALA A 22 -1.30 1.92 5.01
C ALA A 22 -0.86 0.72 4.18
N ASN A 23 -0.28 -0.32 4.83
CA ASN A 23 0.10 -1.57 4.17
C ASN A 23 -1.12 -2.36 3.67
N SER A 24 -2.26 -2.35 4.38
CA SER A 24 -3.49 -3.01 3.94
C SER A 24 -4.08 -2.36 2.71
N GLU A 25 -4.07 -1.03 2.64
CA GLU A 25 -4.51 -0.29 1.47
C GLU A 25 -3.59 -0.55 0.28
N GLY A 26 -2.28 -0.47 0.49
CA GLY A 26 -1.28 -0.74 -0.54
C GLY A 26 -1.39 -2.15 -1.10
N GLU A 27 -1.54 -3.15 -0.25
CA GLU A 27 -1.76 -4.52 -0.66
C GLU A 27 -3.04 -4.69 -1.49
N ALA A 28 -4.13 -4.09 -1.03
CA ALA A 28 -5.42 -4.15 -1.73
C ALA A 28 -5.33 -3.51 -3.11
N MET A 29 -4.69 -2.34 -3.22
CA MET A 29 -4.52 -1.64 -4.50
C MET A 29 -3.56 -2.36 -5.42
N TYR A 30 -2.46 -2.88 -4.90
CA TYR A 30 -1.51 -3.69 -5.65
C TYR A 30 -2.19 -4.90 -6.32
N SER A 31 -3.08 -5.56 -5.59
CA SER A 31 -3.85 -6.69 -6.11
C SER A 31 -4.95 -6.25 -7.06
N ALA A 32 -5.74 -5.25 -6.68
CA ALA A 32 -6.90 -4.78 -7.46
C ALA A 32 -6.49 -4.20 -8.82
N LEU A 33 -5.36 -3.52 -8.90
CA LEU A 33 -4.84 -2.96 -10.15
C LEU A 33 -4.11 -3.98 -11.02
N GLY A 34 -3.95 -5.22 -10.56
CA GLY A 34 -3.32 -6.29 -11.32
C GLY A 34 -1.79 -6.30 -11.30
N CYS A 35 -1.16 -5.50 -10.46
CA CYS A 35 0.30 -5.47 -10.33
C CYS A 35 0.86 -6.84 -9.96
N VAL A 36 0.14 -7.57 -9.11
CA VAL A 36 0.49 -8.91 -8.64
C VAL A 36 0.64 -9.92 -9.78
N SER A 37 -0.11 -9.76 -10.88
CA SER A 37 -0.10 -10.69 -12.00
C SER A 37 1.26 -10.77 -12.70
N CYS A 38 2.02 -9.68 -12.68
CA CYS A 38 3.34 -9.60 -13.32
C CYS A 38 4.47 -9.51 -12.29
N HIS A 39 4.34 -8.64 -11.29
CA HIS A 39 5.38 -8.42 -10.29
C HIS A 39 5.38 -9.44 -9.14
N GLY A 40 4.39 -10.32 -9.09
CA GLY A 40 4.33 -11.41 -8.13
C GLY A 40 3.75 -11.03 -6.79
N GLN A 41 3.48 -12.04 -5.98
CA GLN A 41 2.96 -11.89 -4.62
C GLN A 41 3.96 -11.14 -3.77
N GLY A 42 3.49 -10.09 -3.09
CA GLY A 42 4.37 -9.21 -2.29
C GLY A 42 5.46 -8.51 -3.10
N GLY A 43 5.30 -8.37 -4.40
CA GLY A 43 6.31 -7.78 -5.29
C GLY A 43 7.50 -8.69 -5.57
N LYS A 44 7.37 -9.99 -5.35
CA LYS A 44 8.41 -11.00 -5.62
C LYS A 44 8.13 -11.64 -6.98
N SER A 45 8.78 -11.12 -8.02
CA SER A 45 8.63 -11.64 -9.37
C SER A 45 9.23 -13.02 -9.52
N THR A 46 8.56 -13.89 -10.28
CA THR A 46 9.07 -15.19 -10.71
C THR A 46 9.56 -15.17 -12.15
N ASP A 47 9.42 -14.04 -12.83
CA ASP A 47 9.86 -13.84 -14.22
C ASP A 47 11.13 -12.98 -14.24
N GLU A 48 12.18 -13.49 -14.88
CA GLU A 48 13.48 -12.79 -14.99
C GLU A 48 13.37 -11.45 -15.74
N ASN A 49 12.39 -11.31 -16.61
CA ASN A 49 12.17 -10.09 -17.39
C ASN A 49 11.34 -9.05 -16.67
N ILE A 50 10.74 -9.38 -15.52
CA ILE A 50 9.91 -8.51 -14.73
C ILE A 50 10.59 -8.29 -13.38
N PRO A 51 10.89 -7.04 -12.99
CA PRO A 51 11.63 -6.80 -11.76
C PRO A 51 10.81 -7.11 -10.52
N SER A 52 11.47 -7.64 -9.49
CA SER A 52 10.94 -7.71 -8.14
C SER A 52 10.94 -6.32 -7.51
N LEU A 53 9.87 -6.00 -6.81
CA LEU A 53 9.66 -4.70 -6.17
C LEU A 53 9.74 -4.79 -4.64
N ALA A 54 9.70 -6.00 -4.09
CA ALA A 54 9.77 -6.25 -2.66
C ALA A 54 11.03 -5.64 -2.04
N GLY A 55 10.86 -4.89 -0.95
CA GLY A 55 11.95 -4.29 -0.20
C GLY A 55 12.65 -3.11 -0.88
N LYS A 56 12.14 -2.64 -2.00
CA LYS A 56 12.66 -1.43 -2.65
C LYS A 56 12.27 -0.18 -1.85
N ASP A 57 13.09 0.86 -1.97
CA ASP A 57 12.85 2.14 -1.31
C ASP A 57 11.50 2.75 -1.73
N VAL A 58 10.75 3.28 -0.76
CA VAL A 58 9.43 3.88 -0.99
C VAL A 58 9.49 4.99 -2.03
N GLU A 59 10.39 5.94 -1.86
CA GLU A 59 10.49 7.09 -2.77
C GLU A 59 10.95 6.68 -4.17
N TRP A 60 11.80 5.66 -4.25
CA TRP A 60 12.21 5.11 -5.55
C TRP A 60 11.02 4.51 -6.30
N ILE A 61 10.17 3.73 -5.61
CA ILE A 61 8.98 3.12 -6.23
C ILE A 61 8.02 4.20 -6.73
N ILE A 62 7.75 5.21 -5.89
CA ILE A 62 6.89 6.33 -6.26
C ILE A 62 7.42 7.02 -7.52
N LEU A 63 8.71 7.32 -7.55
CA LEU A 63 9.35 7.97 -8.67
C LEU A 63 9.25 7.14 -9.95
N GLN A 64 9.42 5.83 -9.88
CA GLN A 64 9.26 4.95 -11.05
C GLN A 64 7.83 4.96 -11.59
N LEU A 65 6.84 4.89 -10.71
CA LEU A 65 5.43 5.01 -11.12
C LEU A 65 5.15 6.34 -11.83
N GLU A 66 5.66 7.44 -11.28
CA GLU A 66 5.53 8.77 -11.86
C GLU A 66 6.20 8.87 -13.23
N TYR A 67 7.39 8.29 -13.40
CA TYR A 67 8.10 8.25 -14.67
C TYR A 67 7.36 7.45 -15.74
N PHE A 68 6.72 6.37 -15.37
CA PHE A 68 5.87 5.63 -16.29
C PHE A 68 4.57 6.39 -16.61
N GLN A 69 3.99 7.09 -15.64
CA GLN A 69 2.80 7.91 -15.83
C GLN A 69 3.06 9.08 -16.78
N SER A 70 4.20 9.74 -16.65
CA SER A 70 4.59 10.87 -17.47
C SER A 70 5.14 10.47 -18.85
N GLY A 71 5.52 9.20 -19.00
CA GLY A 71 6.19 8.71 -20.20
C GLY A 71 7.69 8.98 -20.22
N GLU A 72 8.26 9.50 -19.15
CA GLU A 72 9.71 9.74 -19.02
C GLU A 72 10.49 8.41 -19.01
N ARG A 73 9.92 7.38 -18.39
CA ARG A 73 10.39 6.00 -18.50
C ARG A 73 9.50 5.22 -19.47
N LYS A 74 10.12 4.51 -20.42
CA LYS A 74 9.42 3.81 -21.50
C LYS A 74 9.35 2.31 -21.26
N ASN A 75 8.13 1.80 -21.13
CA ASN A 75 7.78 0.40 -21.19
C ASN A 75 6.30 0.32 -21.54
N SER A 76 5.93 -0.36 -22.62
CA SER A 76 4.56 -0.32 -23.14
C SER A 76 3.52 -0.79 -22.13
N LEU A 77 3.81 -1.84 -21.35
CA LEU A 77 2.89 -2.33 -20.31
C LEU A 77 2.83 -1.36 -19.13
N MET A 78 3.97 -0.94 -18.61
CA MET A 78 3.99 -0.05 -17.45
C MET A 78 3.44 1.33 -17.77
N ASN A 79 3.66 1.85 -18.99
CA ASN A 79 3.05 3.11 -19.40
C ASN A 79 1.51 3.04 -19.45
N ALA A 80 0.95 1.85 -19.70
CA ALA A 80 -0.49 1.61 -19.63
C ALA A 80 -0.99 1.37 -18.19
N MET A 81 -0.20 0.70 -17.37
CA MET A 81 -0.59 0.30 -16.01
C MET A 81 -0.41 1.41 -14.96
N ALA A 82 0.70 2.14 -15.00
CA ALA A 82 1.06 3.10 -13.98
C ALA A 82 0.02 4.22 -13.78
N PRO A 83 -0.65 4.74 -14.83
CA PRO A 83 -1.73 5.72 -14.64
C PRO A 83 -2.89 5.21 -13.77
N MET A 84 -3.13 3.91 -13.74
CA MET A 84 -4.18 3.33 -12.89
C MET A 84 -3.86 3.43 -11.39
N ALA A 85 -2.59 3.59 -11.06
CA ALA A 85 -2.11 3.74 -9.68
C ALA A 85 -2.13 5.20 -9.19
N GLU A 86 -2.59 6.14 -10.01
CA GLU A 86 -2.59 7.56 -9.65
C GLU A 86 -3.40 7.79 -8.37
N GLY A 87 -2.78 8.43 -7.40
CA GLY A 87 -3.33 8.66 -6.07
C GLY A 87 -3.02 7.56 -5.05
N PHE A 88 -2.51 6.41 -5.48
CA PHE A 88 -2.19 5.27 -4.63
C PHE A 88 -0.70 4.91 -4.61
N GLU A 89 0.14 5.73 -5.24
CA GLU A 89 1.58 5.45 -5.39
C GLU A 89 2.25 5.22 -4.04
N ARG A 90 1.96 6.08 -3.07
CA ARG A 90 2.57 5.97 -1.73
C ARG A 90 2.11 4.73 -0.98
N SER A 91 0.84 4.42 -0.96
CA SER A 91 0.34 3.23 -0.25
C SER A 91 0.86 1.93 -0.88
N ILE A 92 0.91 1.86 -2.20
CA ILE A 92 1.49 0.72 -2.92
C ILE A 92 2.99 0.62 -2.62
N ALA A 93 3.71 1.73 -2.66
CA ALA A 93 5.15 1.77 -2.40
C ALA A 93 5.49 1.36 -0.96
N GLU A 94 4.74 1.82 0.02
CA GLU A 94 4.92 1.45 1.42
C GLU A 94 4.67 -0.05 1.65
N TYR A 95 3.63 -0.60 1.03
CA TYR A 95 3.37 -2.03 1.06
C TYR A 95 4.55 -2.82 0.48
N LEU A 96 4.99 -2.49 -0.72
CA LEU A 96 6.08 -3.20 -1.40
C LEU A 96 7.41 -3.07 -0.64
N SER A 97 7.71 -1.88 -0.15
CA SER A 97 8.93 -1.62 0.63
C SER A 97 8.99 -2.45 1.92
N SER A 98 7.83 -2.73 2.53
CA SER A 98 7.72 -3.53 3.74
C SER A 98 7.87 -5.03 3.50
N GLN A 99 7.82 -5.48 2.25
CA GLN A 99 7.94 -6.90 1.92
C GLN A 99 9.38 -7.37 2.04
N SER A 100 9.56 -8.57 2.60
CA SER A 100 10.89 -9.17 2.71
C SER A 100 11.35 -9.70 1.36
N TYR A 101 12.57 -9.32 0.97
CA TYR A 101 13.21 -9.88 -0.23
C TYR A 101 13.77 -11.30 0.00
N LYS A 102 13.79 -11.77 1.24
CA LYS A 102 14.30 -13.11 1.56
C LYS A 102 13.36 -14.19 1.04
N ASN A 103 13.88 -15.01 0.18
CA ASN A 103 13.28 -16.28 -0.18
C ASN A 103 13.22 -17.21 1.04
#